data_9228bee9ee315916a05efe119a18025f
#
_entry.id   9228bee9ee315916a05efe119a18025f
#
_cell.length_a   1.000
_cell.length_b   1.000
_cell.length_c   1.000
_cell.angle_alpha   90.00
_cell.angle_beta   90.00
_cell.angle_gamma   90.00
#
_symmetry.space_group_name_H-M   'P 1'
#
loop_
_entity.id
_entity.type
_entity.pdbx_description
1 polymer ?
#
loop_
_entity_poly.entity_id
_entity_poly.type
_entity_poly.pdbx_seq_one_letter_code
_entity_poly.pdbx_strand_id
1 'polypeptide(L)'
;MLDPLPLPPDCVLRSATPADKPLIQSLLEQFRREVLPSLSDSERTLRGLAIAAGILLGGYLVISLKPGQLLPLVGVAGAVGFGVVAVQVLTWNEGWENFWVIEQNDRLVACAKLRCYSRYSVLNDLFVVPELRDRGLGSYLINNLGQKATKPLYLTCLPSLVQFYMRLGFTPISVNHLSPLLQFDLGIPNQLTVVPLVMK
;
A
#
# COMPACT_ATOMS: atom_id res chain seq x y z
N MET A 1 19.73 19.54 -10.06
CA MET A 1 19.62 18.06 -9.96
C MET A 1 20.71 17.67 -8.98
N LEU A 2 20.34 17.24 -7.77
CA LEU A 2 21.34 16.78 -6.79
C LEU A 2 21.79 15.40 -7.28
N ASP A 3 23.10 15.22 -7.42
CA ASP A 3 23.68 13.92 -7.72
C ASP A 3 23.15 12.89 -6.70
N PRO A 4 22.70 11.72 -7.15
CA PRO A 4 22.21 10.71 -6.24
C PRO A 4 23.35 10.33 -5.29
N LEU A 5 23.11 10.49 -3.98
CA LEU A 5 24.04 9.99 -2.97
C LEU A 5 24.36 8.52 -3.30
N PRO A 6 25.64 8.13 -3.34
CA PRO A 6 25.99 6.75 -3.61
C PRO A 6 25.34 5.81 -2.59
N LEU A 7 24.86 4.69 -3.05
CA LEU A 7 24.35 3.63 -2.17
C LEU A 7 25.50 3.19 -1.25
N PRO A 8 25.24 2.94 0.05
CA PRO A 8 26.26 2.35 0.92
C PRO A 8 26.82 1.05 0.28
N PRO A 9 28.13 0.76 0.43
CA PRO A 9 28.82 -0.31 -0.31
C PRO A 9 28.20 -1.69 -0.11
N ASP A 10 27.50 -1.92 1.02
CA ASP A 10 26.90 -3.21 1.36
C ASP A 10 25.40 -3.28 0.95
N CYS A 11 24.89 -2.30 0.22
CA CYS A 11 23.48 -2.23 -0.17
C CYS A 11 23.30 -2.51 -1.66
N VAL A 12 22.30 -3.29 -2.03
CA VAL A 12 21.92 -3.58 -3.41
C VAL A 12 20.46 -3.21 -3.66
N LEU A 13 20.22 -2.40 -4.71
CA LEU A 13 18.87 -2.12 -5.18
C LEU A 13 18.48 -3.14 -6.25
N ARG A 14 17.38 -3.87 -6.03
CA ARG A 14 16.84 -4.84 -6.98
C ARG A 14 15.31 -4.83 -7.02
N SER A 15 14.73 -5.40 -8.07
CA SER A 15 13.30 -5.71 -8.06
C SER A 15 13.01 -6.84 -7.08
N ALA A 16 11.84 -6.78 -6.45
CA ALA A 16 11.41 -7.82 -5.54
C ALA A 16 11.09 -9.13 -6.29
N THR A 17 11.38 -10.24 -5.65
CA THR A 17 11.03 -11.57 -6.10
C THR A 17 9.85 -12.12 -5.29
N PRO A 18 9.14 -13.16 -5.75
CA PRO A 18 8.07 -13.79 -4.96
C PRO A 18 8.53 -14.28 -3.58
N ALA A 19 9.81 -14.63 -3.42
CA ALA A 19 10.40 -15.05 -2.16
C ALA A 19 10.47 -13.89 -1.12
N ASP A 20 10.56 -12.65 -1.58
CA ASP A 20 10.62 -11.46 -0.70
C ASP A 20 9.26 -11.08 -0.11
N LYS A 21 8.17 -11.68 -0.61
CA LYS A 21 6.80 -11.36 -0.20
C LYS A 21 6.60 -11.31 1.31
N PRO A 22 6.96 -12.34 2.12
CA PRO A 22 6.75 -12.31 3.56
C PRO A 22 7.58 -11.21 4.25
N LEU A 23 8.78 -10.92 3.74
CA LEU A 23 9.66 -9.89 4.30
C LEU A 23 9.10 -8.49 4.01
N ILE A 24 8.65 -8.23 2.79
CA ILE A 24 8.00 -6.96 2.43
C ILE A 24 6.72 -6.77 3.25
N GLN A 25 5.92 -7.81 3.43
CA GLN A 25 4.71 -7.74 4.27
C GLN A 25 5.05 -7.36 5.72
N SER A 26 6.10 -7.93 6.29
CA SER A 26 6.55 -7.59 7.64
C SER A 26 7.01 -6.13 7.76
N LEU A 27 7.74 -5.62 6.75
CA LEU A 27 8.16 -4.22 6.69
C LEU A 27 6.96 -3.27 6.58
N LEU A 28 5.99 -3.58 5.72
CA LEU A 28 4.78 -2.77 5.57
C LEU A 28 3.87 -2.83 6.81
N GLU A 29 3.84 -3.95 7.51
CA GLU A 29 3.11 -4.05 8.79
C GLU A 29 3.78 -3.21 9.88
N GLN A 30 5.11 -3.20 9.94
CA GLN A 30 5.87 -2.32 10.83
C GLN A 30 5.57 -0.84 10.51
N PHE A 31 5.61 -0.46 9.23
CA PHE A 31 5.24 0.87 8.77
C PHE A 31 3.82 1.26 9.21
N ARG A 32 2.87 0.37 9.02
CA ARG A 32 1.46 0.61 9.39
C ARG A 32 1.29 0.82 10.89
N ARG A 33 1.97 0.04 11.70
CA ARG A 33 1.96 0.22 13.16
C ARG A 33 2.58 1.55 13.61
N GLU A 34 3.58 2.00 12.90
CA GLU A 34 4.30 3.24 13.21
C GLU A 34 3.51 4.49 12.79
N VAL A 35 2.92 4.46 11.60
CA VAL A 35 2.24 5.63 10.99
C VAL A 35 0.77 5.73 11.41
N LEU A 36 0.10 4.62 11.70
CA LEU A 36 -1.34 4.55 11.98
C LEU A 36 -1.66 3.84 13.31
N PRO A 37 -1.03 4.22 14.43
CA PRO A 37 -1.27 3.55 15.71
C PRO A 37 -2.74 3.64 16.16
N SER A 38 -3.43 4.73 15.84
CA SER A 38 -4.82 4.97 16.25
C SER A 38 -5.89 4.30 15.36
N LEU A 39 -5.56 3.97 14.10
CA LEU A 39 -6.51 3.37 13.16
C LEU A 39 -6.55 1.83 13.27
N SER A 40 -5.45 1.21 13.72
CA SER A 40 -5.37 -0.25 13.80
C SER A 40 -6.33 -0.84 14.85
N ASP A 41 -6.56 -0.16 15.95
CA ASP A 41 -7.43 -0.64 17.02
C ASP A 41 -8.92 -0.42 16.69
N SER A 42 -9.25 0.72 16.08
CA SER A 42 -10.65 0.98 15.65
C SER A 42 -11.06 0.11 14.47
N GLU A 43 -10.18 -0.16 13.50
CA GLU A 43 -10.48 -1.10 12.41
C GLU A 43 -10.63 -2.54 12.89
N ARG A 44 -9.81 -2.98 13.86
CA ARG A 44 -9.93 -4.31 14.47
C ARG A 44 -11.25 -4.46 15.22
N THR A 45 -11.64 -3.45 16.00
CA THR A 45 -12.92 -3.46 16.72
C THR A 45 -14.10 -3.39 15.77
N LEU A 46 -14.07 -2.57 14.72
CA LEU A 46 -15.12 -2.50 13.70
C LEU A 46 -15.23 -3.81 12.91
N ARG A 47 -14.13 -4.43 12.52
CA ARG A 47 -14.15 -5.76 11.87
C ARG A 47 -14.65 -6.83 12.81
N GLY A 48 -14.24 -6.82 14.08
CA GLY A 48 -14.75 -7.72 15.11
C GLY A 48 -16.25 -7.58 15.31
N LEU A 49 -16.77 -6.37 15.39
CA LEU A 49 -18.19 -6.06 15.50
C LEU A 49 -18.96 -6.46 14.25
N ALA A 50 -18.42 -6.23 13.05
CA ALA A 50 -19.05 -6.63 11.79
C ALA A 50 -19.15 -8.17 11.67
N ILE A 51 -18.12 -8.91 12.05
CA ILE A 51 -18.13 -10.37 12.08
C ILE A 51 -19.13 -10.87 13.11
N ALA A 52 -19.14 -10.32 14.33
CA ALA A 52 -20.09 -10.69 15.37
C ALA A 52 -21.53 -10.41 14.96
N ALA A 53 -21.81 -9.25 14.38
CA ALA A 53 -23.13 -8.91 13.84
C ALA A 53 -23.54 -9.84 12.70
N GLY A 54 -22.61 -10.21 11.81
CA GLY A 54 -22.86 -11.18 10.74
C GLY A 54 -23.21 -12.58 11.26
N ILE A 55 -22.51 -13.06 12.30
CA ILE A 55 -22.80 -14.35 12.95
C ILE A 55 -24.16 -14.32 13.64
N LEU A 56 -24.48 -13.24 14.36
CA LEU A 56 -25.75 -13.09 15.04
C LEU A 56 -26.91 -13.01 14.03
N LEU A 57 -26.77 -12.24 12.97
CA LEU A 57 -27.78 -12.11 11.92
C LEU A 57 -27.97 -13.44 11.17
N GLY A 58 -26.87 -14.12 10.84
CA GLY A 58 -26.89 -15.44 10.21
C GLY A 58 -27.58 -16.48 11.11
N GLY A 59 -27.24 -16.51 12.39
CA GLY A 59 -27.88 -17.38 13.38
C GLY A 59 -29.38 -17.11 13.52
N TYR A 60 -29.79 -15.85 13.59
CA TYR A 60 -31.19 -15.45 13.65
C TYR A 60 -31.97 -15.91 12.40
N LEU A 61 -31.39 -15.73 11.20
CA LEU A 61 -31.99 -16.15 9.93
C LEU A 61 -32.17 -17.68 9.87
N VAL A 62 -31.18 -18.45 10.34
CA VAL A 62 -31.26 -19.92 10.38
C VAL A 62 -32.39 -20.40 11.30
N ILE A 63 -32.61 -19.74 12.43
CA ILE A 63 -33.67 -20.10 13.39
C ILE A 63 -35.05 -19.68 12.91
N SER A 64 -35.14 -18.55 12.19
CA SER A 64 -36.41 -17.92 11.82
C SER A 64 -36.98 -18.39 10.48
N LEU A 65 -36.17 -19.02 9.61
CA LEU A 65 -36.58 -19.43 8.26
C LEU A 65 -36.95 -20.93 8.21
N LYS A 66 -37.99 -21.25 7.42
CA LYS A 66 -38.36 -22.65 7.17
C LYS A 66 -37.28 -23.36 6.32
N PRO A 67 -37.08 -24.69 6.50
CA PRO A 67 -36.02 -25.44 5.80
C PRO A 67 -35.97 -25.24 4.27
N GLY A 68 -37.14 -25.12 3.64
CA GLY A 68 -37.23 -24.91 2.20
C GLY A 68 -36.76 -23.52 1.69
N GLN A 69 -36.68 -22.54 2.59
CA GLN A 69 -36.21 -21.16 2.25
C GLN A 69 -34.72 -20.96 2.55
N LEU A 70 -34.12 -21.89 3.31
CA LEU A 70 -32.70 -21.84 3.65
C LEU A 70 -31.80 -22.23 2.49
N LEU A 71 -32.21 -23.17 1.65
CA LEU A 71 -31.39 -23.68 0.53
C LEU A 71 -30.94 -22.57 -0.47
N PRO A 72 -31.83 -21.71 -0.99
CA PRO A 72 -31.41 -20.65 -1.89
C PRO A 72 -30.55 -19.58 -1.19
N LEU A 73 -30.82 -19.29 0.10
CA LEU A 73 -30.06 -18.32 0.88
C LEU A 73 -28.64 -18.80 1.18
N VAL A 74 -28.46 -20.07 1.53
CA VAL A 74 -27.12 -20.68 1.71
C VAL A 74 -26.35 -20.69 0.39
N GLY A 75 -27.01 -20.96 -0.72
CA GLY A 75 -26.39 -20.89 -2.05
C GLY A 75 -25.89 -19.49 -2.41
N VAL A 76 -26.71 -18.46 -2.19
CA VAL A 76 -26.32 -17.06 -2.46
C VAL A 76 -25.21 -16.60 -1.50
N ALA A 77 -25.32 -16.89 -0.20
CA ALA A 77 -24.28 -16.52 0.77
C ALA A 77 -22.95 -17.24 0.48
N GLY A 78 -22.99 -18.49 0.08
CA GLY A 78 -21.81 -19.25 -0.35
C GLY A 78 -21.17 -18.67 -1.61
N ALA A 79 -21.97 -18.31 -2.62
CA ALA A 79 -21.47 -17.68 -3.84
C ALA A 79 -20.83 -16.31 -3.59
N VAL A 80 -21.44 -15.46 -2.76
CA VAL A 80 -20.90 -14.17 -2.35
C VAL A 80 -19.62 -14.35 -1.54
N GLY A 81 -19.60 -15.25 -0.56
CA GLY A 81 -18.43 -15.55 0.26
C GLY A 81 -17.26 -16.06 -0.59
N PHE A 82 -17.53 -16.99 -1.51
CA PHE A 82 -16.52 -17.49 -2.45
C PHE A 82 -16.01 -16.39 -3.39
N GLY A 83 -16.91 -15.53 -3.90
CA GLY A 83 -16.55 -14.40 -4.73
C GLY A 83 -15.62 -13.42 -4.02
N VAL A 84 -15.92 -13.08 -2.77
CA VAL A 84 -15.07 -12.19 -1.94
C VAL A 84 -13.69 -12.81 -1.69
N VAL A 85 -13.64 -14.09 -1.33
CA VAL A 85 -12.36 -14.80 -1.12
C VAL A 85 -11.58 -14.91 -2.43
N ALA A 86 -12.23 -15.22 -3.53
CA ALA A 86 -11.57 -15.31 -4.84
C ALA A 86 -10.99 -13.95 -5.26
N VAL A 87 -11.74 -12.86 -5.10
CA VAL A 87 -11.24 -11.50 -5.37
C VAL A 87 -10.07 -11.16 -4.46
N GLN A 88 -10.13 -11.48 -3.17
CA GLN A 88 -9.01 -11.25 -2.26
C GLN A 88 -7.76 -12.03 -2.65
N VAL A 89 -7.91 -13.31 -3.01
CA VAL A 89 -6.77 -14.16 -3.43
C VAL A 89 -6.18 -13.65 -4.75
N LEU A 90 -7.00 -13.26 -5.71
CA LEU A 90 -6.56 -12.71 -6.99
C LEU A 90 -5.84 -11.36 -6.81
N THR A 91 -6.40 -10.45 -5.99
CA THR A 91 -5.78 -9.15 -5.73
C THR A 91 -4.52 -9.25 -4.84
N TRP A 92 -4.41 -10.29 -4.01
CA TRP A 92 -3.23 -10.55 -3.20
C TRP A 92 -2.01 -10.96 -4.03
N ASN A 93 -2.23 -11.51 -5.21
CA ASN A 93 -1.16 -11.97 -6.08
C ASN A 93 -0.71 -10.92 -7.12
N GLU A 94 -1.44 -9.81 -7.25
CA GLU A 94 -1.12 -8.76 -8.21
C GLU A 94 -0.22 -7.69 -7.58
N GLY A 95 0.90 -7.44 -8.23
CA GLY A 95 1.72 -6.25 -7.98
C GLY A 95 3.02 -6.43 -7.23
N TRP A 96 3.47 -7.68 -6.97
CA TRP A 96 4.81 -7.92 -6.41
C TRP A 96 5.91 -7.53 -7.38
N GLU A 97 5.70 -7.68 -8.67
CA GLU A 97 6.60 -7.28 -9.74
C GLU A 97 6.90 -5.76 -9.74
N ASN A 98 6.02 -4.97 -9.11
CA ASN A 98 6.16 -3.53 -9.01
C ASN A 98 6.93 -3.08 -7.76
N PHE A 99 7.33 -4.00 -6.87
CA PHE A 99 8.15 -3.66 -5.71
C PHE A 99 9.63 -3.64 -6.05
N TRP A 100 10.30 -2.65 -5.52
CA TRP A 100 11.74 -2.49 -5.49
C TRP A 100 12.20 -2.53 -4.06
N VAL A 101 13.31 -3.22 -3.82
CA VAL A 101 13.85 -3.43 -2.46
C VAL A 101 15.31 -3.05 -2.42
N ILE A 102 15.73 -2.51 -1.28
CA ILE A 102 17.16 -2.40 -0.95
C ILE A 102 17.47 -3.51 0.04
N GLU A 103 18.46 -4.30 -0.31
CA GLU A 103 19.00 -5.38 0.49
C GLU A 103 20.37 -4.99 1.03
N GLN A 104 20.61 -5.27 2.31
CA GLN A 104 21.90 -5.10 2.98
C GLN A 104 22.18 -6.35 3.80
N ASN A 105 23.30 -7.03 3.53
CA ASN A 105 23.70 -8.26 4.24
C ASN A 105 22.56 -9.30 4.33
N ASP A 106 21.97 -9.64 3.21
CA ASP A 106 20.84 -10.60 3.09
C ASP A 106 19.56 -10.18 3.86
N ARG A 107 19.43 -8.91 4.26
CA ARG A 107 18.23 -8.38 4.92
C ARG A 107 17.61 -7.27 4.09
N LEU A 108 16.29 -7.29 3.93
CA LEU A 108 15.57 -6.19 3.31
C LEU A 108 15.49 -5.01 4.27
N VAL A 109 16.03 -3.88 3.86
CA VAL A 109 16.13 -2.66 4.67
C VAL A 109 15.27 -1.52 4.17
N ALA A 110 14.84 -1.57 2.92
CA ALA A 110 13.89 -0.62 2.36
C ALA A 110 13.07 -1.27 1.25
N CYS A 111 11.86 -0.77 1.05
CA CYS A 111 11.03 -1.14 -0.08
C CYS A 111 10.25 0.06 -0.62
N ALA A 112 9.85 -0.01 -1.88
CA ALA A 112 8.90 0.91 -2.50
C ALA A 112 8.17 0.20 -3.64
N LYS A 113 6.93 0.58 -3.91
CA LYS A 113 6.13 0.07 -5.01
C LYS A 113 6.00 1.14 -6.08
N LEU A 114 6.54 0.86 -7.28
CA LEU A 114 6.41 1.72 -8.45
C LEU A 114 5.45 1.09 -9.45
N ARG A 115 4.31 1.72 -9.67
CA ARG A 115 3.38 1.35 -10.75
C ARG A 115 3.54 2.32 -11.91
N CYS A 116 3.97 1.79 -13.05
CA CYS A 116 4.12 2.56 -14.29
C CYS A 116 2.92 2.33 -15.20
N TYR A 117 2.23 3.40 -15.55
CA TYR A 117 1.19 3.43 -16.55
C TYR A 117 1.71 4.13 -17.84
N SER A 118 0.94 4.09 -18.92
CA SER A 118 1.34 4.70 -20.18
C SER A 118 1.50 6.21 -20.14
N ARG A 119 0.82 6.90 -19.22
CA ARG A 119 0.78 8.38 -19.15
C ARG A 119 1.30 8.95 -17.84
N TYR A 120 1.52 8.15 -16.83
CA TYR A 120 2.00 8.55 -15.50
C TYR A 120 2.53 7.36 -14.72
N SER A 121 3.16 7.60 -13.61
CA SER A 121 3.51 6.56 -12.64
C SER A 121 3.06 6.96 -11.24
N VAL A 122 2.91 5.95 -10.38
CA VAL A 122 2.54 6.13 -8.98
C VAL A 122 3.57 5.40 -8.11
N LEU A 123 4.13 6.12 -7.14
CA LEU A 123 5.04 5.58 -6.13
C LEU A 123 4.27 5.44 -4.81
N ASN A 124 4.14 4.21 -4.34
CA ASN A 124 3.45 3.86 -3.10
C ASN A 124 4.38 3.06 -2.19
N ASP A 125 3.94 2.87 -0.94
CA ASP A 125 4.53 1.92 0.02
C ASP A 125 6.05 2.10 0.20
N LEU A 126 6.54 3.36 0.17
CA LEU A 126 7.94 3.66 0.45
C LEU A 126 8.20 3.54 1.95
N PHE A 127 9.06 2.60 2.29
CA PHE A 127 9.48 2.37 3.66
C PHE A 127 10.99 2.12 3.75
N VAL A 128 11.60 2.68 4.79
CA VAL A 128 12.99 2.42 5.19
C VAL A 128 12.96 2.04 6.66
N VAL A 129 13.65 0.97 7.05
CA VAL A 129 13.74 0.56 8.44
C VAL A 129 14.28 1.70 9.32
N PRO A 130 13.73 1.90 10.54
CA PRO A 130 14.07 3.04 11.39
C PRO A 130 15.58 3.22 11.62
N GLU A 131 16.29 2.12 11.81
CA GLU A 131 17.72 2.09 12.14
C GLU A 131 18.62 2.62 11.01
N LEU A 132 18.09 2.65 9.77
CA LEU A 132 18.81 3.09 8.58
C LEU A 132 18.21 4.34 7.93
N ARG A 133 17.28 5.01 8.62
CA ARG A 133 16.79 6.33 8.20
C ARG A 133 17.90 7.36 8.28
N ASP A 134 17.71 8.48 7.61
CA ASP A 134 18.65 9.60 7.53
C ASP A 134 20.04 9.28 6.93
N ARG A 135 20.19 8.05 6.39
CA ARG A 135 21.38 7.61 5.65
C ARG A 135 21.25 7.74 4.14
N GLY A 136 20.23 8.45 3.65
CA GLY A 136 20.03 8.71 2.22
C GLY A 136 19.35 7.59 1.44
N LEU A 137 19.05 6.42 2.04
CA LEU A 137 18.44 5.26 1.35
C LEU A 137 17.10 5.60 0.69
N GLY A 138 16.24 6.35 1.38
CA GLY A 138 14.94 6.79 0.83
C GLY A 138 15.13 7.70 -0.37
N SER A 139 16.05 8.67 -0.30
CA SER A 139 16.36 9.58 -1.42
C SER A 139 16.94 8.82 -2.61
N TYR A 140 17.86 7.88 -2.35
CA TYR A 140 18.42 7.02 -3.38
C TYR A 140 17.36 6.21 -4.10
N LEU A 141 16.47 5.56 -3.33
CA LEU A 141 15.37 4.74 -3.88
C LEU A 141 14.44 5.59 -4.75
N ILE A 142 14.02 6.77 -4.27
CA ILE A 142 13.15 7.68 -5.00
C ILE A 142 13.81 8.16 -6.30
N ASN A 143 15.08 8.57 -6.26
CA ASN A 143 15.80 9.04 -7.43
C ASN A 143 15.95 7.96 -8.50
N ASN A 144 16.33 6.75 -8.11
CA ASN A 144 16.42 5.61 -9.04
C ASN A 144 15.08 5.23 -9.65
N LEU A 145 14.03 5.14 -8.84
CA LEU A 145 12.69 4.84 -9.33
C LEU A 145 12.11 5.99 -10.16
N GLY A 146 12.41 7.23 -9.80
CA GLY A 146 12.05 8.41 -10.57
C GLY A 146 12.65 8.45 -11.98
N GLN A 147 13.82 7.85 -12.19
CA GLN A 147 14.44 7.70 -13.53
C GLN A 147 13.74 6.60 -14.35
N LYS A 148 13.22 5.56 -13.70
CA LYS A 148 12.50 4.45 -14.34
C LYS A 148 11.03 4.77 -14.60
N ALA A 149 10.49 5.77 -13.91
CA ALA A 149 9.08 6.13 -13.93
C ALA A 149 8.68 6.87 -15.22
N THR A 150 7.51 6.55 -15.75
CA THR A 150 6.83 7.38 -16.74
C THR A 150 6.37 8.67 -16.06
N LYS A 151 6.79 9.80 -16.58
CA LYS A 151 6.41 11.13 -16.06
C LYS A 151 5.02 11.53 -16.53
N PRO A 152 4.23 12.25 -15.70
CA PRO A 152 4.54 12.67 -14.33
C PRO A 152 4.48 11.52 -13.33
N LEU A 153 5.33 11.59 -12.28
CA LEU A 153 5.35 10.64 -11.17
C LEU A 153 4.59 11.23 -9.98
N TYR A 154 3.59 10.51 -9.52
CA TYR A 154 2.74 10.90 -8.37
C TYR A 154 3.04 10.06 -7.14
N LEU A 155 2.87 10.65 -5.97
CA LEU A 155 2.85 9.96 -4.69
C LEU A 155 1.98 10.70 -3.68
N THR A 156 1.68 10.07 -2.57
CA THR A 156 1.09 10.70 -1.38
C THR A 156 2.04 10.56 -0.20
N CYS A 157 2.09 11.58 0.64
CA CYS A 157 2.89 11.53 1.87
C CYS A 157 2.18 12.20 3.04
N LEU A 158 2.67 11.94 4.24
CA LEU A 158 2.27 12.67 5.44
C LEU A 158 2.74 14.14 5.35
N PRO A 159 2.02 15.10 5.94
CA PRO A 159 2.39 16.51 5.94
C PRO A 159 3.82 16.77 6.44
N SER A 160 4.30 16.00 7.41
CA SER A 160 5.66 16.07 7.95
C SER A 160 6.76 15.73 6.94
N LEU A 161 6.44 14.95 5.90
CA LEU A 161 7.38 14.51 4.88
C LEU A 161 7.38 15.38 3.62
N VAL A 162 6.48 16.35 3.49
CA VAL A 162 6.37 17.20 2.29
C VAL A 162 7.70 17.86 1.95
N GLN A 163 8.39 18.44 2.94
CA GLN A 163 9.68 19.11 2.75
C GLN A 163 10.78 18.16 2.25
N PHE A 164 10.75 16.91 2.69
CA PHE A 164 11.68 15.88 2.22
C PHE A 164 11.48 15.61 0.72
N TYR A 165 10.24 15.41 0.28
CA TYR A 165 9.94 15.15 -1.13
C TYR A 165 10.15 16.39 -2.02
N MET A 166 9.87 17.60 -1.51
CA MET A 166 10.14 18.83 -2.24
C MET A 166 11.63 18.99 -2.57
N ARG A 167 12.53 18.62 -1.67
CA ARG A 167 13.97 18.61 -1.92
C ARG A 167 14.37 17.62 -3.03
N LEU A 168 13.57 16.62 -3.30
CA LEU A 168 13.76 15.64 -4.38
C LEU A 168 13.06 16.04 -5.69
N GLY A 169 12.51 17.25 -5.77
CA GLY A 169 11.90 17.78 -6.99
C GLY A 169 10.39 17.54 -7.12
N PHE A 170 9.74 17.07 -6.07
CA PHE A 170 8.28 16.97 -6.05
C PHE A 170 7.63 18.31 -5.68
N THR A 171 6.45 18.55 -6.21
CA THR A 171 5.62 19.71 -5.89
C THR A 171 4.25 19.28 -5.39
N PRO A 172 3.71 19.91 -4.33
CA PRO A 172 2.34 19.65 -3.87
C PRO A 172 1.31 19.96 -4.95
N ILE A 173 0.30 19.12 -5.06
CA ILE A 173 -0.83 19.31 -5.98
C ILE A 173 -2.14 19.20 -5.22
N SER A 174 -3.16 20.00 -5.60
CA SER A 174 -4.49 19.87 -5.01
C SER A 174 -5.18 18.60 -5.47
N VAL A 175 -5.87 17.92 -4.55
CA VAL A 175 -6.68 16.71 -4.84
C VAL A 175 -7.68 16.96 -5.97
N ASN A 176 -8.24 18.17 -6.05
CA ASN A 176 -9.22 18.55 -7.07
C ASN A 176 -8.66 18.53 -8.51
N HIS A 177 -7.33 18.57 -8.68
CA HIS A 177 -6.67 18.49 -9.98
C HIS A 177 -6.34 17.05 -10.39
N LEU A 178 -6.65 16.07 -9.53
CA LEU A 178 -6.41 14.66 -9.80
C LEU A 178 -7.68 14.00 -10.33
N SER A 179 -7.54 13.14 -11.33
CA SER A 179 -8.67 12.32 -11.80
C SER A 179 -9.13 11.36 -10.70
N PRO A 180 -10.41 10.95 -10.66
CA PRO A 180 -10.90 10.00 -9.66
C PRO A 180 -10.10 8.68 -9.64
N LEU A 181 -9.68 8.19 -10.80
CA LEU A 181 -8.86 6.99 -10.92
C LEU A 181 -7.49 7.18 -10.25
N LEU A 182 -6.83 8.32 -10.48
CA LEU A 182 -5.54 8.63 -9.86
C LEU A 182 -5.67 8.84 -8.35
N GLN A 183 -6.78 9.44 -7.87
CA GLN A 183 -7.06 9.54 -6.44
C GLN A 183 -7.18 8.15 -5.80
N PHE A 184 -7.84 7.22 -6.48
CA PHE A 184 -7.96 5.83 -6.03
C PHE A 184 -6.60 5.13 -6.00
N ASP A 185 -5.79 5.27 -7.06
CA ASP A 185 -4.43 4.71 -7.14
C ASP A 185 -3.49 5.25 -6.06
N LEU A 186 -3.69 6.50 -5.67
CA LEU A 186 -2.96 7.17 -4.59
C LEU A 186 -3.50 6.84 -3.19
N GLY A 187 -4.60 6.09 -3.08
CA GLY A 187 -5.21 5.73 -1.80
C GLY A 187 -5.84 6.89 -1.03
N ILE A 188 -6.07 8.05 -1.68
CA ILE A 188 -6.59 9.26 -1.03
C ILE A 188 -7.94 9.03 -0.36
N PRO A 189 -8.92 8.30 -0.95
CA PRO A 189 -10.23 8.10 -0.32
C PRO A 189 -10.17 7.39 1.03
N ASN A 190 -9.10 6.63 1.28
CA ASN A 190 -8.93 5.83 2.49
C ASN A 190 -8.03 6.50 3.55
N GLN A 191 -7.47 7.69 3.25
CA GLN A 191 -6.49 8.36 4.12
C GLN A 191 -6.92 9.81 4.38
N LEU A 192 -7.19 10.12 5.64
CA LEU A 192 -7.74 11.40 6.06
C LEU A 192 -6.74 12.57 6.04
N THR A 193 -5.43 12.31 6.03
CA THR A 193 -4.42 13.37 6.19
C THR A 193 -3.16 13.08 5.36
N VAL A 194 -3.31 13.07 4.03
CA VAL A 194 -2.16 12.94 3.13
C VAL A 194 -2.10 14.10 2.14
N VAL A 195 -0.90 14.45 1.73
CA VAL A 195 -0.64 15.49 0.72
C VAL A 195 -0.19 14.79 -0.56
N PRO A 196 -0.93 14.94 -1.67
CA PRO A 196 -0.49 14.44 -2.96
C PRO A 196 0.60 15.34 -3.55
N LEU A 197 1.59 14.71 -4.14
CA LEU A 197 2.77 15.34 -4.73
C LEU A 197 2.99 14.82 -6.15
N VAL A 198 3.56 15.67 -7.00
CA VAL A 198 3.89 15.34 -8.39
C VAL A 198 5.31 15.76 -8.73
N MET A 199 6.02 14.93 -9.47
CA MET A 199 7.28 15.23 -10.13
C MET A 199 7.06 15.13 -11.65
N LYS A 200 7.31 16.23 -12.36
CA LYS A 200 7.19 16.32 -13.83
C LYS A 200 8.43 15.79 -14.52
#